data_05ad196e17545342a6a58ef6dad36847
#
_entry.id   05ad196e17545342a6a58ef6dad36847
#
_cell.length_a   1.000
_cell.length_b   1.000
_cell.length_c   1.000
_cell.angle_alpha   90.00
_cell.angle_beta   90.00
_cell.angle_gamma   90.00
#
_symmetry.space_group_name_H-M   'P 1'
#
loop_
_entity.id
_entity.type
_entity.pdbx_description
1 polymer ?
#
loop_
_entity_poly.entity_id
_entity_poly.type
_entity_poly.pdbx_seq_one_letter_code
_entity_poly.pdbx_strand_id
1 'polypeptide(L)'
;AYNWRGEFYERGSRGEQSYQNSESKNKNWNGTLRMNYHIGEAHTFTFSHVVSDFERTSRSIIGASSKFTDFSIPKITRKNVSGLSYRLMPSDKWNISAFAKHYRQYNKGPVSQSTDGIGNYINLSNTVSAFGYGAVGTYFLWKDFQVKLSYEKAFRLPTTDELFGDEDL
;
A
#
# COMPACT_ATOMS: atom_id res chain seq x y z
N ALA A 1 -17.54 2.80 0.33
CA ALA A 1 -17.36 1.84 1.44
C ALA A 1 -17.81 0.46 0.99
N TYR A 2 -17.01 -0.56 1.23
CA TYR A 2 -17.33 -1.95 0.93
C TYR A 2 -17.54 -2.69 2.25
N ASN A 3 -18.66 -3.39 2.41
CA ASN A 3 -18.95 -4.23 3.56
C ASN A 3 -18.93 -5.69 3.09
N TRP A 4 -18.15 -6.53 3.75
CA TRP A 4 -18.16 -7.96 3.57
C TRP A 4 -18.63 -8.64 4.86
N ARG A 5 -19.49 -9.65 4.71
CA ARG A 5 -20.00 -10.48 5.80
C ARG A 5 -19.88 -11.94 5.38
N GLY A 6 -19.22 -12.74 6.18
CA GLY A 6 -19.05 -14.17 5.96
C GLY A 6 -19.49 -14.97 7.19
N GLU A 7 -20.19 -16.07 6.95
CA GLU A 7 -20.58 -17.04 7.95
C GLU A 7 -19.92 -18.39 7.60
N PHE A 8 -19.18 -18.94 8.56
CA PHE A 8 -18.48 -20.21 8.40
C PHE A 8 -18.85 -21.17 9.50
N TYR A 9 -18.92 -22.47 9.16
CA TYR A 9 -19.04 -23.55 10.12
C TYR A 9 -17.74 -24.36 10.09
N GLU A 10 -16.95 -24.33 11.14
CA GLU A 10 -15.81 -25.22 11.31
C GLU A 10 -16.19 -26.45 12.11
N ARG A 11 -15.75 -27.62 11.64
CA ARG A 11 -15.94 -28.88 12.33
C ARG A 11 -14.74 -29.11 13.25
N GLY A 12 -14.92 -28.96 14.55
CA GLY A 12 -13.90 -29.25 15.53
C GLY A 12 -13.51 -30.72 15.53
N SER A 13 -12.34 -31.05 16.08
CA SER A 13 -11.76 -32.40 16.15
C SER A 13 -12.63 -33.43 16.90
N ARG A 14 -13.68 -33.00 17.61
CA ARG A 14 -14.68 -33.83 18.30
C ARG A 14 -16.04 -33.85 17.62
N GLY A 15 -16.15 -33.38 16.38
CA GLY A 15 -17.44 -33.35 15.64
C GLY A 15 -18.40 -32.26 16.05
N GLU A 16 -18.01 -31.35 16.96
CA GLU A 16 -18.80 -30.17 17.32
C GLU A 16 -18.68 -29.12 16.19
N GLN A 17 -19.80 -28.59 15.74
CA GLN A 17 -19.83 -27.47 14.81
C GLN A 17 -19.67 -26.18 15.60
N SER A 18 -18.59 -25.43 15.34
CA SER A 18 -18.44 -24.07 15.85
C SER A 18 -18.94 -23.07 14.80
N TYR A 19 -19.82 -22.17 15.21
CA TYR A 19 -20.31 -21.08 14.38
C TYR A 19 -19.31 -19.93 14.42
N GLN A 20 -18.87 -19.50 13.25
CA GLN A 20 -17.99 -18.34 13.11
C GLN A 20 -18.65 -17.32 12.18
N ASN A 21 -18.83 -16.11 12.64
CA ASN A 21 -19.35 -15.00 11.85
C ASN A 21 -18.33 -13.86 11.85
N SER A 22 -17.93 -13.44 10.68
CA SER A 22 -17.01 -12.29 10.52
C SER A 22 -17.61 -11.21 9.66
N GLU A 23 -17.47 -9.97 10.09
CA GLU A 23 -17.90 -8.79 9.36
C GLU A 23 -16.70 -7.84 9.18
N SER A 24 -16.47 -7.38 7.94
CA SER A 24 -15.41 -6.43 7.62
C SER A 24 -15.99 -5.21 6.91
N LYS A 25 -15.63 -4.03 7.40
CA LYS A 25 -15.98 -2.74 6.81
C LYS A 25 -14.74 -2.01 6.36
N ASN A 26 -14.66 -1.72 5.07
CA ASN A 26 -13.52 -1.05 4.46
C ASN A 26 -13.92 0.34 3.97
N LYS A 27 -13.07 1.32 4.26
CA LYS A 27 -13.12 2.66 3.67
C LYS A 27 -11.83 2.90 2.93
N ASN A 28 -11.92 3.37 1.70
CA ASN A 28 -10.76 3.71 0.89
C ASN A 28 -10.98 5.08 0.22
N TRP A 29 -9.97 5.93 0.31
CA TRP A 29 -9.91 7.20 -0.37
C TRP A 29 -8.55 7.36 -1.06
N ASN A 30 -8.57 7.78 -2.32
CA ASN A 30 -7.37 8.00 -3.11
C ASN A 30 -7.46 9.37 -3.79
N GLY A 31 -6.35 10.10 -3.76
CA GLY A 31 -6.20 11.37 -4.46
C GLY A 31 -4.90 11.40 -5.25
N THR A 32 -4.93 11.99 -6.44
CA THR A 32 -3.75 12.17 -7.28
C THR A 32 -3.70 13.60 -7.80
N LEU A 33 -2.54 14.24 -7.63
CA LEU A 33 -2.19 15.51 -8.25
C LEU A 33 -1.04 15.28 -9.21
N ARG A 34 -1.15 15.79 -10.42
CA ARG A 34 -0.07 15.80 -11.40
C ARG A 34 0.04 17.17 -12.06
N MET A 35 1.27 17.68 -12.13
CA MET A 35 1.60 18.97 -12.73
C MET A 35 2.74 18.76 -13.72
N ASN A 36 2.62 19.30 -14.92
CA ASN A 36 3.68 19.30 -15.93
C ASN A 36 4.07 20.75 -16.22
N TYR A 37 5.38 20.97 -16.31
CA TYR A 37 5.94 22.23 -16.68
C TYR A 37 6.94 22.03 -17.81
N HIS A 38 6.75 22.75 -18.91
CA HIS A 38 7.55 22.66 -20.12
C HIS A 38 8.40 23.93 -20.27
N ILE A 39 9.67 23.76 -20.59
CA ILE A 39 10.58 24.85 -20.94
C ILE A 39 11.08 24.58 -22.37
N GLY A 40 10.56 25.37 -23.32
CA GLY A 40 10.75 25.08 -24.73
C GLY A 40 10.20 23.70 -25.12
N GLU A 41 10.74 23.11 -26.17
CA GLU A 41 10.35 21.80 -26.67
C GLU A 41 11.14 20.65 -26.02
N ALA A 42 12.32 20.96 -25.51
CA ALA A 42 13.29 19.96 -25.04
C ALA A 42 13.09 19.53 -23.58
N HIS A 43 12.57 20.38 -22.71
CA HIS A 43 12.57 20.16 -21.28
C HIS A 43 11.18 19.98 -20.72
N THR A 44 10.95 18.90 -19.96
CA THR A 44 9.69 18.66 -19.26
C THR A 44 9.96 18.28 -17.82
N PHE A 45 9.38 19.01 -16.89
CA PHE A 45 9.31 18.66 -15.48
C PHE A 45 7.92 18.14 -15.16
N THR A 46 7.85 17.04 -14.44
CA THR A 46 6.58 16.49 -13.94
C THR A 46 6.67 16.31 -12.45
N PHE A 47 5.79 16.98 -11.72
CA PHE A 47 5.53 16.72 -10.31
C PHE A 47 4.29 15.83 -10.20
N SER A 48 4.35 14.83 -9.34
CA SER A 48 3.20 13.97 -9.01
C SER A 48 3.11 13.76 -7.50
N HIS A 49 1.88 13.77 -6.98
CA HIS A 49 1.62 13.45 -5.60
C HIS A 49 0.40 12.54 -5.52
N VAL A 50 0.55 11.41 -4.88
CA VAL A 50 -0.51 10.42 -4.66
C VAL A 50 -0.71 10.25 -3.17
N VAL A 51 -1.97 10.36 -2.76
CA VAL A 51 -2.41 10.10 -1.38
C VAL A 51 -3.38 8.93 -1.42
N SER A 52 -3.19 7.97 -0.53
CA SER A 52 -4.12 6.86 -0.32
C SER A 52 -4.36 6.71 1.17
N ASP A 53 -5.63 6.68 1.57
CA ASP A 53 -6.06 6.41 2.95
C ASP A 53 -6.98 5.20 2.92
N PHE A 54 -6.57 4.15 3.63
CA PHE A 54 -7.31 2.90 3.77
C PHE A 54 -7.56 2.63 5.24
N GLU A 55 -8.82 2.39 5.59
CA GLU A 55 -9.27 2.00 6.92
C GLU A 55 -10.09 0.71 6.82
N ARG A 56 -9.72 -0.30 7.58
CA ARG A 56 -10.46 -1.56 7.73
C ARG A 56 -10.84 -1.76 9.19
N THR A 57 -12.10 -2.00 9.45
CA THR A 57 -12.62 -2.44 10.74
C THR A 57 -13.18 -3.83 10.58
N SER A 58 -12.72 -4.78 11.38
CA SER A 58 -13.17 -6.18 11.36
C SER A 58 -13.83 -6.52 12.68
N ARG A 59 -14.86 -7.36 12.63
CA ARG A 59 -15.53 -7.93 13.79
C ARG A 59 -15.70 -9.43 13.55
N SER A 60 -15.25 -10.24 14.48
CA SER A 60 -15.40 -11.69 14.42
C SER A 60 -16.07 -12.22 15.68
N ILE A 61 -17.04 -13.12 15.52
CA ILE A 61 -17.73 -13.80 16.60
C ILE A 61 -17.42 -15.29 16.47
N ILE A 62 -16.72 -15.86 17.44
CA ILE A 62 -16.28 -17.25 17.42
C ILE A 62 -17.03 -18.02 18.52
N GLY A 63 -17.82 -19.03 18.10
CA GLY A 63 -18.43 -20.05 18.94
C GLY A 63 -19.63 -19.64 19.79
N ALA A 64 -20.32 -20.65 20.36
CA ALA A 64 -21.50 -20.48 21.22
C ALA A 64 -21.18 -19.91 22.61
N SER A 65 -19.93 -19.87 23.02
CA SER A 65 -19.46 -19.36 24.31
C SER A 65 -18.84 -17.97 24.20
N SER A 66 -19.54 -17.04 23.54
CA SER A 66 -19.36 -15.58 23.60
C SER A 66 -17.93 -15.04 23.81
N LYS A 67 -16.93 -15.64 23.19
CA LYS A 67 -15.61 -15.01 23.05
C LYS A 67 -15.69 -14.01 21.92
N PHE A 68 -16.17 -12.81 22.22
CA PHE A 68 -16.16 -11.70 21.30
C PHE A 68 -14.72 -11.22 21.16
N THR A 69 -14.13 -11.44 20.03
CA THR A 69 -13.03 -10.59 19.58
C THR A 69 -13.68 -9.40 18.85
N ASP A 70 -14.10 -8.40 19.64
CA ASP A 70 -14.59 -7.14 19.05
C ASP A 70 -13.36 -6.34 18.60
N PHE A 71 -12.97 -6.52 17.35
CA PHE A 71 -11.97 -5.68 16.71
C PHE A 71 -12.61 -4.34 16.31
N SER A 72 -13.08 -3.59 17.30
CA SER A 72 -13.50 -2.20 17.09
C SER A 72 -12.32 -1.29 16.74
N ILE A 73 -11.09 -1.83 16.75
CA ILE A 73 -9.87 -1.10 16.51
C ILE A 73 -9.56 -1.13 15.01
N PRO A 74 -9.64 0.02 14.31
CA PRO A 74 -9.41 0.05 12.88
C PRO A 74 -7.93 -0.18 12.54
N LYS A 75 -7.68 -1.00 11.52
CA LYS A 75 -6.42 -1.00 10.77
C LYS A 75 -6.43 0.19 9.81
N ILE A 76 -5.43 1.04 9.91
CA ILE A 76 -5.29 2.25 9.08
C ILE A 76 -3.97 2.18 8.33
N THR A 77 -4.03 2.41 7.03
CA THR A 77 -2.85 2.59 6.19
C THR A 77 -3.00 3.88 5.38
N ARG A 78 -2.08 4.83 5.60
CA ARG A 78 -1.99 6.08 4.85
C ARG A 78 -0.70 6.11 4.07
N LYS A 79 -0.81 6.21 2.74
CA LYS A 79 0.33 6.28 1.83
C LYS A 79 0.38 7.64 1.16
N ASN A 80 1.56 8.26 1.16
CA ASN A 80 1.86 9.47 0.43
C ASN A 80 3.07 9.18 -0.45
N VAL A 81 2.93 9.39 -1.75
CA VAL A 81 4.02 9.23 -2.71
C VAL A 81 4.15 10.53 -3.49
N SER A 82 5.26 11.22 -3.30
CA SER A 82 5.61 12.42 -4.06
C SER A 82 6.70 12.07 -5.06
N GLY A 83 6.54 12.45 -6.31
CA GLY A 83 7.51 12.19 -7.37
C GLY A 83 7.82 13.46 -8.14
N LEU A 84 9.10 13.63 -8.47
CA LEU A 84 9.60 14.62 -9.41
C LEU A 84 10.31 13.89 -10.53
N SER A 85 9.96 14.17 -11.76
CA SER A 85 10.69 13.68 -12.93
C SER A 85 11.05 14.83 -13.86
N TYR A 86 12.19 14.66 -14.49
CA TYR A 86 12.71 15.55 -15.51
C TYR A 86 12.95 14.75 -16.78
N ARG A 87 12.48 15.25 -17.91
CA ARG A 87 12.73 14.69 -19.23
C ARG A 87 13.40 15.73 -20.12
N LEU A 88 14.46 15.30 -20.80
CA LEU A 88 15.24 16.08 -21.74
C LEU A 88 15.22 15.41 -23.11
N MET A 89 14.83 16.16 -24.13
CA MET A 89 14.86 15.76 -25.53
C MET A 89 15.64 16.81 -26.34
N PRO A 90 16.99 16.79 -26.30
CA PRO A 90 17.80 17.81 -26.95
C PRO A 90 17.78 17.71 -28.48
N SER A 91 17.34 16.58 -29.02
CA SER A 91 17.11 16.32 -30.43
C SER A 91 16.19 15.13 -30.60
N ASP A 92 15.72 14.86 -31.80
CA ASP A 92 14.90 13.68 -32.16
C ASP A 92 15.56 12.34 -31.88
N LYS A 93 16.91 12.36 -31.71
CA LYS A 93 17.69 11.15 -31.45
C LYS A 93 17.84 10.82 -29.97
N TRP A 94 17.58 11.75 -29.06
CA TRP A 94 17.80 11.55 -27.64
C TRP A 94 16.54 11.76 -26.81
N ASN A 95 16.25 10.81 -25.94
CA ASN A 95 15.27 10.97 -24.90
C ASN A 95 15.89 10.50 -23.57
N ILE A 96 16.13 11.46 -22.68
CA ILE A 96 16.76 11.22 -21.38
C ILE A 96 15.76 11.62 -20.31
N SER A 97 15.55 10.77 -19.32
CA SER A 97 14.74 11.12 -18.17
C SER A 97 15.35 10.64 -16.87
N ALA A 98 15.17 11.44 -15.82
CA ALA A 98 15.51 11.09 -14.46
C ALA A 98 14.34 11.37 -13.55
N PHE A 99 14.21 10.59 -12.47
CA PHE A 99 13.14 10.79 -11.50
C PHE A 99 13.63 10.48 -10.09
N ALA A 100 12.95 11.12 -9.12
CA ALA A 100 13.05 10.80 -7.72
C ALA A 100 11.64 10.69 -7.13
N LYS A 101 11.45 9.73 -6.21
CA LYS A 101 10.19 9.51 -5.51
C LYS A 101 10.45 9.44 -4.01
N HIS A 102 9.63 10.14 -3.25
CA HIS A 102 9.58 10.02 -1.81
C HIS A 102 8.33 9.25 -1.42
N TYR A 103 8.52 8.17 -0.68
CA TYR A 103 7.47 7.32 -0.14
C TYR A 103 7.36 7.59 1.37
N ARG A 104 6.14 7.79 1.84
CA ARG A 104 5.84 7.84 3.26
C ARG A 104 4.57 7.02 3.51
N GLN A 105 4.68 6.04 4.40
CA GLN A 105 3.54 5.21 4.80
C GLN A 105 3.41 5.22 6.30
N TYR A 106 2.23 5.58 6.78
CA TYR A 106 1.80 5.43 8.16
C TYR A 106 0.87 4.24 8.25
N ASN A 107 1.16 3.33 9.18
CA ASN A 107 0.34 2.18 9.50
C ASN A 107 -0.05 2.23 10.97
N LYS A 108 -1.28 1.86 11.27
CA LYS A 108 -1.79 1.67 12.62
C LYS A 108 -2.66 0.42 12.62
N GLY A 109 -2.50 -0.43 13.62
CA GLY A 109 -3.29 -1.64 13.76
C GLY A 109 -3.24 -2.21 15.18
N PRO A 110 -4.18 -3.10 15.50
CA PRO A 110 -4.17 -3.85 16.74
C PRO A 110 -3.08 -4.91 16.72
N VAL A 111 -2.45 -5.13 17.86
CA VAL A 111 -1.53 -6.25 18.10
C VAL A 111 -1.95 -6.93 19.39
N SER A 112 -2.10 -8.26 19.36
CA SER A 112 -2.41 -9.04 20.54
C SER A 112 -1.23 -9.03 21.51
N GLN A 113 -1.49 -8.80 22.79
CA GLN A 113 -0.50 -8.94 23.86
C GLN A 113 -0.45 -10.36 24.44
N SER A 114 -1.42 -11.21 24.10
CA SER A 114 -1.52 -12.57 24.62
C SER A 114 -1.04 -13.58 23.59
N THR A 115 -0.27 -14.57 24.04
CA THR A 115 0.16 -15.74 23.26
C THR A 115 -1.01 -16.64 22.84
N ASP A 116 -2.15 -16.51 23.51
CA ASP A 116 -3.32 -17.38 23.31
C ASP A 116 -4.32 -16.79 22.31
N GLY A 117 -4.00 -15.64 21.66
CA GLY A 117 -4.89 -14.95 20.73
C GLY A 117 -6.16 -14.37 21.37
N ILE A 118 -6.35 -14.58 22.68
CA ILE A 118 -7.51 -14.12 23.43
C ILE A 118 -7.03 -13.12 24.47
N GLY A 119 -7.31 -11.84 24.28
CA GLY A 119 -6.93 -10.89 25.29
C GLY A 119 -6.81 -9.45 24.83
N ASN A 120 -6.08 -8.68 25.58
CA ASN A 120 -5.93 -7.26 25.42
C ASN A 120 -5.16 -6.92 24.13
N TYR A 121 -5.80 -6.19 23.23
CA TYR A 121 -5.18 -5.62 22.05
C TYR A 121 -4.68 -4.22 22.35
N ILE A 122 -3.47 -3.93 21.91
CA ILE A 122 -2.90 -2.58 21.91
C ILE A 122 -2.82 -2.06 20.49
N ASN A 123 -3.03 -0.76 20.33
CA ASN A 123 -2.80 -0.07 19.07
C ASN A 123 -1.33 0.24 18.91
N LEU A 124 -0.69 -0.38 17.93
CA LEU A 124 0.64 0.01 17.49
C LEU A 124 0.54 0.84 16.21
N SER A 125 1.48 1.75 16.06
CA SER A 125 1.62 2.54 14.83
C SER A 125 3.08 2.56 14.39
N ASN A 126 3.27 2.57 13.08
CA ASN A 126 4.59 2.66 12.48
C ASN A 126 4.56 3.62 11.28
N THR A 127 5.63 4.37 11.09
CA THR A 127 5.82 5.24 9.93
C THR A 127 7.10 4.83 9.22
N VAL A 128 6.97 4.47 7.95
CA VAL A 128 8.09 4.15 7.07
C VAL A 128 8.25 5.28 6.05
N SER A 129 9.49 5.72 5.84
CA SER A 129 9.84 6.72 4.84
C SER A 129 11.05 6.25 4.04
N ALA A 130 10.99 6.40 2.72
CA ALA A 130 12.04 5.96 1.82
C ALA A 130 12.11 6.81 0.55
N PHE A 131 13.27 6.78 -0.10
CA PHE A 131 13.50 7.42 -1.40
C PHE A 131 13.84 6.38 -2.45
N GLY A 132 13.14 6.47 -3.60
CA GLY A 132 13.48 5.78 -4.84
C GLY A 132 13.93 6.79 -5.88
N TYR A 133 14.80 6.39 -6.78
CA TYR A 133 15.25 7.23 -7.88
C TYR A 133 15.71 6.37 -9.06
N GLY A 134 15.74 6.99 -10.22
CA GLY A 134 16.22 6.32 -11.41
C GLY A 134 16.46 7.29 -12.56
N ALA A 135 17.10 6.76 -13.58
CA ALA A 135 17.34 7.47 -14.83
C ALA A 135 17.21 6.48 -16.00
N VAL A 136 16.80 7.00 -17.14
CA VAL A 136 16.73 6.25 -18.40
C VAL A 136 17.21 7.14 -19.54
N GLY A 137 18.07 6.60 -20.37
CA GLY A 137 18.51 7.21 -21.63
C GLY A 137 18.12 6.32 -22.79
N THR A 138 17.52 6.91 -23.82
CA THR A 138 17.18 6.25 -25.08
C THR A 138 17.87 7.01 -26.21
N TYR A 139 18.54 6.28 -27.07
CA TYR A 139 19.15 6.82 -28.29
C TYR A 139 18.57 6.12 -29.52
N PHE A 140 18.02 6.90 -30.45
CA PHE A 140 17.49 6.43 -31.70
C PHE A 140 18.58 6.47 -32.77
N LEU A 141 19.12 5.32 -33.12
CA LEU A 141 20.14 5.18 -34.16
C LEU A 141 19.58 5.46 -35.57
N TRP A 142 18.41 4.87 -35.86
CA TRP A 142 17.61 5.12 -37.05
C TRP A 142 16.14 4.80 -36.76
N LYS A 143 15.26 4.95 -37.76
CA LYS A 143 13.80 4.96 -37.60
C LYS A 143 13.25 3.76 -36.82
N ASP A 144 13.83 2.58 -36.98
CA ASP A 144 13.31 1.33 -36.43
C ASP A 144 14.24 0.70 -35.37
N PHE A 145 15.33 1.40 -34.98
CA PHE A 145 16.29 0.87 -34.05
C PHE A 145 16.70 1.89 -32.98
N GLN A 146 16.52 1.49 -31.72
CA GLN A 146 16.86 2.29 -30.54
C GLN A 146 17.67 1.48 -29.53
N VAL A 147 18.54 2.15 -28.80
CA VAL A 147 19.25 1.60 -27.64
C VAL A 147 18.73 2.30 -26.41
N LYS A 148 18.37 1.52 -25.40
CA LYS A 148 17.87 2.01 -24.11
C LYS A 148 18.74 1.49 -22.99
N LEU A 149 19.20 2.41 -22.12
CA LEU A 149 19.87 2.12 -20.87
C LEU A 149 19.03 2.69 -19.73
N SER A 150 18.80 1.89 -18.68
CA SER A 150 18.07 2.35 -17.51
C SER A 150 18.69 1.84 -16.21
N TYR A 151 18.58 2.68 -15.19
CA TYR A 151 18.92 2.34 -13.80
C TYR A 151 17.78 2.82 -12.89
N GLU A 152 17.35 1.97 -11.97
CA GLU A 152 16.33 2.31 -10.99
C GLU A 152 16.68 1.69 -9.63
N LYS A 153 16.61 2.50 -8.58
CA LYS A 153 16.55 2.05 -7.19
C LYS A 153 15.12 2.21 -6.70
N ALA A 154 14.39 1.10 -6.72
CA ALA A 154 13.02 1.03 -6.21
C ALA A 154 13.01 0.68 -4.72
N PHE A 155 11.96 1.09 -4.02
CA PHE A 155 11.67 0.73 -2.65
C PHE A 155 10.26 0.14 -2.56
N ARG A 156 10.14 -1.01 -1.87
CA ARG A 156 8.85 -1.62 -1.55
C ARG A 156 8.43 -1.20 -0.15
N LEU A 157 7.24 -0.65 -0.04
CA LEU A 157 6.63 -0.37 1.26
C LEU A 157 6.05 -1.67 1.83
N PRO A 158 6.27 -1.96 3.13
CA PRO A 158 5.68 -3.14 3.77
C PRO A 158 4.16 -3.04 3.80
N THR A 159 3.49 -4.19 3.76
CA THR A 159 2.05 -4.28 3.99
C THR A 159 1.72 -4.18 5.48
N THR A 160 0.45 -3.92 5.80
CA THR A 160 0.00 -3.85 7.20
C THR A 160 0.15 -5.21 7.90
N ASP A 161 -0.11 -6.30 7.16
CA ASP A 161 -0.02 -7.66 7.67
C ASP A 161 1.44 -8.09 7.92
N GLU A 162 2.38 -7.61 7.11
CA GLU A 162 3.83 -7.79 7.34
C GLU A 162 4.32 -7.05 8.61
N LEU A 163 3.65 -5.96 9.02
CA LEU A 163 4.04 -5.16 10.18
C LEU A 163 3.38 -5.60 11.48
N PHE A 164 2.14 -6.08 11.42
CA PHE A 164 1.31 -6.36 12.61
C PHE A 164 0.85 -7.81 12.69
N GLY A 165 1.21 -8.65 11.70
CA GLY A 165 0.75 -10.03 11.57
C GLY A 165 -0.60 -10.13 10.87
N ASP A 166 -0.91 -11.35 10.43
CA ASP A 166 -2.20 -11.70 9.88
C ASP A 166 -3.14 -12.08 11.03
N GLU A 167 -4.34 -11.48 11.07
CA GLU A 167 -5.32 -11.73 12.14
C GLU A 167 -6.17 -12.96 11.86
N ASP A 168 -6.01 -13.56 10.67
CA ASP A 168 -6.82 -14.71 10.23
C ASP A 168 -6.16 -16.08 10.59
N LEU A 169 -5.12 -16.08 11.47
CA LEU A 169 -4.48 -17.29 12.01
C LEU A 169 -4.98 -17.62 13.41
#